data_2f38fd45f306bac9a2ae29248c49ded7
#
_entry.id   2f38fd45f306bac9a2ae29248c49ded7
#
_cell.length_a   1.000
_cell.length_b   1.000
_cell.length_c   1.000
_cell.angle_alpha   90.00
_cell.angle_beta   90.00
_cell.angle_gamma   90.00
#
_symmetry.space_group_name_H-M   'P 1'
#
loop_
_entity.id
_entity.type
_entity.pdbx_description
1 polymer ?
#
loop_
_entity_poly.entity_id
_entity_poly.type
_entity_poly.pdbx_seq_one_letter_code
_entity_poly.pdbx_strand_id
1 'polypeptide(L)'
;KENATPIKSIMSRNLIVAKPQASLANISQKMIFEDLNMLPVVAEDLTLLGVITRRQVVENLPNLQHSHLHTYSEQLLASLHQEDDVYRFTVKPTMIDSSGNFSQGILTEFLKDISVRVLTKKYQKNIVMEQLMLYFVRAVQIDDCLEIRPRLITEKRRSSVIDFEILLDNQIVAKALVTTKIN
;
A
#
# COMPACT_ATOMS: atom_id res chain seq x y z
N LYS A 1 -13.99 26.64 -36.07
CA LYS A 1 -14.10 25.41 -36.91
C LYS A 1 -13.97 24.27 -35.91
N GLU A 2 -15.11 23.66 -35.54
CA GLU A 2 -15.12 22.45 -34.70
C GLU A 2 -14.38 21.34 -35.45
N ASN A 3 -13.46 20.71 -34.76
CA ASN A 3 -12.72 19.57 -35.28
C ASN A 3 -13.66 18.35 -35.23
N ALA A 4 -14.48 18.18 -36.28
CA ALA A 4 -15.43 17.07 -36.41
C ALA A 4 -14.72 15.76 -36.80
N THR A 5 -13.71 15.34 -36.01
CA THR A 5 -13.09 14.05 -36.23
C THR A 5 -14.06 12.95 -35.77
N PRO A 6 -14.54 12.07 -36.67
CA PRO A 6 -15.50 11.04 -36.30
C PRO A 6 -14.86 10.03 -35.36
N ILE A 7 -15.58 9.64 -34.31
CA ILE A 7 -15.12 8.67 -33.28
C ILE A 7 -14.62 7.37 -33.93
N LYS A 8 -15.24 6.95 -35.04
CA LYS A 8 -14.86 5.76 -35.82
C LYS A 8 -13.38 5.75 -36.23
N SER A 9 -12.75 6.92 -36.40
CA SER A 9 -11.33 7.03 -36.81
C SER A 9 -10.34 6.87 -35.68
N ILE A 10 -10.79 7.02 -34.42
CA ILE A 10 -9.94 6.97 -33.23
C ILE A 10 -10.30 5.85 -32.28
N MET A 11 -11.42 5.15 -32.48
CA MET A 11 -11.82 4.04 -31.60
C MET A 11 -10.92 2.82 -31.79
N SER A 12 -10.62 2.13 -30.68
CA SER A 12 -9.98 0.81 -30.70
C SER A 12 -10.95 -0.24 -31.30
N ARG A 13 -10.44 -1.11 -32.15
CA ARG A 13 -11.24 -2.19 -32.78
C ARG A 13 -10.94 -3.56 -32.20
N ASN A 14 -9.73 -3.76 -31.66
CA ASN A 14 -9.35 -4.98 -30.95
C ASN A 14 -9.65 -4.79 -29.47
N LEU A 15 -10.93 -4.94 -29.12
CA LEU A 15 -11.35 -4.77 -27.74
C LEU A 15 -11.10 -6.04 -26.93
N ILE A 16 -10.52 -5.84 -25.76
CA ILE A 16 -10.49 -6.87 -24.72
C ILE A 16 -11.87 -6.86 -24.07
N VAL A 17 -12.53 -8.02 -24.07
CA VAL A 17 -13.91 -8.16 -23.59
C VAL A 17 -13.98 -9.17 -22.43
N ALA A 18 -15.04 -9.07 -21.65
CA ALA A 18 -15.41 -10.03 -20.62
C ALA A 18 -16.66 -10.83 -21.03
N LYS A 19 -16.77 -12.07 -20.55
CA LYS A 19 -17.99 -12.86 -20.62
C LYS A 19 -18.81 -12.69 -19.34
N PRO A 20 -20.16 -12.79 -19.39
CA PRO A 20 -21.01 -12.61 -18.21
C PRO A 20 -20.68 -13.57 -17.06
N GLN A 21 -20.18 -14.77 -17.37
CA GLN A 21 -19.83 -15.81 -16.40
C GLN A 21 -18.40 -15.69 -15.87
N ALA A 22 -17.60 -14.73 -16.35
CA ALA A 22 -16.24 -14.54 -15.89
C ALA A 22 -16.22 -14.14 -14.40
N SER A 23 -15.31 -14.72 -13.62
CA SER A 23 -15.15 -14.36 -12.22
C SER A 23 -14.59 -12.95 -12.07
N LEU A 24 -15.01 -12.23 -11.01
CA LEU A 24 -14.46 -10.90 -10.71
C LEU A 24 -12.95 -10.91 -10.51
N ALA A 25 -12.40 -12.00 -9.94
CA ALA A 25 -10.95 -12.16 -9.77
C ALA A 25 -10.22 -12.16 -11.12
N ASN A 26 -10.71 -12.94 -12.11
CA ASN A 26 -10.13 -12.97 -13.44
C ASN A 26 -10.25 -11.61 -14.17
N ILE A 27 -11.39 -10.94 -14.00
CA ILE A 27 -11.61 -9.61 -14.58
C ILE A 27 -10.65 -8.59 -13.93
N SER A 28 -10.47 -8.62 -12.62
CA SER A 28 -9.53 -7.77 -11.90
C SER A 28 -8.10 -7.94 -12.40
N GLN A 29 -7.62 -9.18 -12.50
CA GLN A 29 -6.28 -9.47 -13.02
C GLN A 29 -6.10 -8.95 -14.44
N LYS A 30 -7.11 -9.17 -15.31
CA LYS A 30 -7.08 -8.72 -16.70
C LYS A 30 -7.03 -7.19 -16.79
N MET A 31 -7.81 -6.48 -15.96
CA MET A 31 -7.80 -5.01 -15.92
C MET A 31 -6.45 -4.47 -15.42
N ILE A 32 -5.80 -5.14 -14.48
CA ILE A 32 -4.48 -4.74 -13.96
C ILE A 32 -3.41 -4.98 -15.03
N PHE A 33 -3.38 -6.18 -15.60
CA PHE A 33 -2.35 -6.58 -16.58
C PHE A 33 -2.37 -5.73 -17.85
N GLU A 34 -3.58 -5.40 -18.35
CA GLU A 34 -3.80 -4.64 -19.57
C GLU A 34 -4.00 -3.13 -19.32
N ASP A 35 -3.83 -2.68 -18.07
CA ASP A 35 -4.07 -1.29 -17.62
C ASP A 35 -5.42 -0.71 -18.06
N LEU A 36 -6.50 -1.48 -17.89
CA LEU A 36 -7.84 -1.10 -18.33
C LEU A 36 -8.66 -0.53 -17.19
N ASN A 37 -9.39 0.54 -17.46
CA ASN A 37 -10.34 1.15 -16.53
C ASN A 37 -11.76 0.63 -16.69
N MET A 38 -12.07 0.03 -17.85
CA MET A 38 -13.36 -0.60 -18.15
C MET A 38 -13.19 -1.73 -19.15
N LEU A 39 -14.12 -2.68 -19.11
CA LEU A 39 -14.24 -3.80 -20.06
C LEU A 39 -15.66 -3.91 -20.53
N PRO A 40 -15.91 -4.03 -21.87
CA PRO A 40 -17.20 -4.43 -22.40
C PRO A 40 -17.49 -5.88 -21.98
N VAL A 41 -18.73 -6.12 -21.54
CA VAL A 41 -19.25 -7.47 -21.27
C VAL A 41 -20.10 -7.88 -22.47
N VAL A 42 -19.75 -8.98 -23.11
CA VAL A 42 -20.40 -9.45 -24.34
C VAL A 42 -20.92 -10.87 -24.18
N ALA A 43 -22.02 -11.15 -24.86
CA ALA A 43 -22.55 -12.51 -25.02
C ALA A 43 -21.64 -13.34 -25.95
N GLU A 44 -22.00 -14.59 -26.20
CA GLU A 44 -21.19 -15.48 -27.04
C GLU A 44 -21.20 -15.06 -28.51
N ASP A 45 -22.28 -14.47 -28.97
CA ASP A 45 -22.45 -13.88 -30.30
C ASP A 45 -21.82 -12.48 -30.48
N LEU A 46 -21.05 -12.04 -29.46
CA LEU A 46 -20.41 -10.72 -29.34
C LEU A 46 -21.39 -9.55 -29.17
N THR A 47 -22.66 -9.81 -28.90
CA THR A 47 -23.63 -8.74 -28.58
C THR A 47 -23.21 -8.08 -27.24
N LEU A 48 -23.16 -6.75 -27.23
CA LEU A 48 -22.82 -5.98 -26.01
C LEU A 48 -23.95 -6.08 -24.99
N LEU A 49 -23.65 -6.63 -23.83
CA LEU A 49 -24.56 -6.75 -22.69
C LEU A 49 -24.43 -5.60 -21.69
N GLY A 50 -23.23 -5.02 -21.60
CA GLY A 50 -22.94 -3.94 -20.67
C GLY A 50 -21.45 -3.65 -20.58
N VAL A 51 -21.08 -2.86 -19.59
CA VAL A 51 -19.69 -2.48 -19.31
C VAL A 51 -19.42 -2.67 -17.83
N ILE A 52 -18.29 -3.24 -17.48
CA ILE A 52 -17.80 -3.31 -16.10
C ILE A 52 -16.61 -2.37 -15.94
N THR A 53 -16.63 -1.55 -14.91
CA THR A 53 -15.55 -0.62 -14.58
C THR A 53 -14.65 -1.16 -13.48
N ARG A 54 -13.39 -0.69 -13.43
CA ARG A 54 -12.45 -1.03 -12.35
C ARG A 54 -13.04 -0.73 -10.97
N ARG A 55 -13.76 0.39 -10.81
CA ARG A 55 -14.43 0.75 -9.57
C ARG A 55 -15.47 -0.31 -9.14
N GLN A 56 -16.35 -0.71 -10.06
CA GLN A 56 -17.36 -1.75 -9.78
C GLN A 56 -16.72 -3.09 -9.40
N VAL A 57 -15.60 -3.46 -10.05
CA VAL A 57 -14.85 -4.67 -9.69
C VAL A 57 -14.33 -4.57 -8.27
N VAL A 58 -13.68 -3.47 -7.91
CA VAL A 58 -13.13 -3.26 -6.55
C VAL A 58 -14.22 -3.24 -5.49
N GLU A 59 -15.36 -2.57 -5.76
CA GLU A 59 -16.49 -2.48 -4.81
C GLU A 59 -17.19 -3.83 -4.57
N ASN A 60 -17.15 -4.74 -5.53
CA ASN A 60 -17.85 -6.04 -5.50
C ASN A 60 -16.91 -7.24 -5.35
N LEU A 61 -15.59 -7.05 -5.34
CA LEU A 61 -14.70 -8.12 -4.93
C LEU A 61 -14.99 -8.44 -3.46
N PRO A 62 -15.50 -9.65 -3.15
CA PRO A 62 -15.70 -10.05 -1.78
C PRO A 62 -14.34 -10.01 -1.11
N ASN A 63 -14.22 -9.15 -0.10
CA ASN A 63 -13.05 -8.92 0.73
C ASN A 63 -11.84 -9.73 0.25
N LEU A 64 -10.95 -9.14 -0.54
CA LEU A 64 -9.66 -9.71 -0.93
C LEU A 64 -8.77 -10.01 0.29
N GLN A 65 -9.35 -9.99 1.49
CA GLN A 65 -8.71 -10.36 2.74
C GLN A 65 -8.21 -11.82 2.76
N HIS A 66 -8.60 -12.66 1.77
CA HIS A 66 -8.24 -14.08 1.81
C HIS A 66 -7.77 -14.71 0.49
N SER A 67 -7.57 -13.96 -0.60
CA SER A 67 -6.95 -14.51 -1.80
C SER A 67 -5.67 -13.76 -2.15
N HIS A 68 -4.54 -14.35 -1.91
CA HIS A 68 -3.16 -14.27 -2.42
C HIS A 68 -2.66 -13.05 -3.26
N LEU A 69 -3.41 -11.96 -3.36
CA LEU A 69 -2.98 -10.69 -3.95
C LEU A 69 -2.84 -9.65 -2.83
N HIS A 70 -1.98 -9.97 -1.86
CA HIS A 70 -1.53 -8.94 -0.93
C HIS A 70 -0.80 -7.86 -1.73
N THR A 71 -1.17 -6.62 -1.53
CA THR A 71 -0.38 -5.49 -2.01
C THR A 71 1.05 -5.63 -1.48
N TYR A 72 2.02 -5.02 -2.14
CA TYR A 72 3.39 -5.02 -1.64
C TYR A 72 3.48 -4.51 -0.20
N SER A 73 2.71 -3.46 0.14
CA SER A 73 2.61 -2.95 1.52
C SER A 73 2.10 -3.99 2.50
N GLU A 74 1.05 -4.77 2.17
CA GLU A 74 0.54 -5.83 3.05
C GLU A 74 1.54 -6.96 3.25
N GLN A 75 2.25 -7.38 2.19
CA GLN A 75 3.33 -8.37 2.29
C GLN A 75 4.47 -7.86 3.17
N LEU A 76 4.80 -6.59 3.03
CA LEU A 76 5.83 -5.93 3.82
C LEU A 76 5.43 -5.88 5.30
N LEU A 77 4.22 -5.41 5.59
CA LEU A 77 3.70 -5.29 6.96
C LEU A 77 3.49 -6.65 7.63
N ALA A 78 3.24 -7.73 6.88
CA ALA A 78 3.19 -9.09 7.40
C ALA A 78 4.54 -9.59 7.95
N SER A 79 5.65 -8.96 7.56
CA SER A 79 6.99 -9.28 8.10
C SER A 79 7.29 -8.57 9.42
N LEU A 80 6.43 -7.64 9.85
CA LEU A 80 6.59 -6.86 11.07
C LEU A 80 5.96 -7.60 12.25
N HIS A 81 6.77 -8.06 13.17
CA HIS A 81 6.35 -8.75 14.38
C HIS A 81 6.26 -7.76 15.54
N GLN A 82 5.13 -7.77 16.25
CA GLN A 82 4.92 -6.93 17.42
C GLN A 82 4.96 -7.76 18.70
N GLU A 83 5.81 -7.33 19.63
CA GLU A 83 5.83 -7.81 21.03
C GLU A 83 5.69 -6.60 21.94
N ASP A 84 4.60 -6.51 22.68
CA ASP A 84 4.25 -5.36 23.51
C ASP A 84 4.19 -4.06 22.67
N ASP A 85 5.06 -3.11 22.96
CA ASP A 85 5.21 -1.83 22.26
C ASP A 85 6.47 -1.78 21.37
N VAL A 86 7.07 -2.93 21.11
CA VAL A 86 8.27 -3.09 20.28
C VAL A 86 7.92 -3.84 19.01
N TYR A 87 8.46 -3.38 17.90
CA TYR A 87 8.25 -3.98 16.57
C TYR A 87 9.59 -4.49 16.02
N ARG A 88 9.60 -5.72 15.51
CA ARG A 88 10.81 -6.35 14.96
C ARG A 88 10.59 -6.87 13.56
N PHE A 89 11.60 -6.79 12.74
CA PHE A 89 11.64 -7.43 11.41
C PHE A 89 13.09 -7.70 10.99
N THR A 90 13.26 -8.68 10.09
CA THR A 90 14.54 -8.96 9.46
C THR A 90 14.55 -8.36 8.07
N VAL A 91 15.64 -7.67 7.70
CA VAL A 91 15.81 -7.05 6.39
C VAL A 91 15.97 -8.13 5.33
N LYS A 92 15.04 -8.17 4.37
CA LYS A 92 15.03 -9.11 3.24
C LYS A 92 15.64 -8.48 1.99
N PRO A 93 16.11 -9.27 1.01
CA PRO A 93 16.63 -8.75 -0.26
C PRO A 93 15.67 -7.81 -1.00
N THR A 94 14.35 -7.97 -0.82
CA THR A 94 13.32 -7.09 -1.41
C THR A 94 13.17 -5.75 -0.69
N MET A 95 13.88 -5.53 0.41
CA MET A 95 13.81 -4.33 1.24
C MET A 95 15.01 -3.40 1.07
N ILE A 96 15.91 -3.70 0.16
CA ILE A 96 17.11 -2.88 -0.10
C ILE A 96 16.92 -2.00 -1.33
N ASP A 97 17.61 -0.88 -1.33
CA ASP A 97 17.68 0.04 -2.47
C ASP A 97 18.77 -0.36 -3.48
N SER A 98 18.92 0.43 -4.55
CA SER A 98 19.92 0.21 -5.59
C SER A 98 21.37 0.31 -5.11
N SER A 99 21.60 0.88 -3.92
CA SER A 99 22.93 1.00 -3.28
C SER A 99 23.23 -0.16 -2.34
N GLY A 100 22.30 -1.13 -2.21
CA GLY A 100 22.44 -2.28 -1.32
C GLY A 100 22.13 -1.99 0.15
N ASN A 101 21.58 -0.82 0.48
CA ASN A 101 21.21 -0.45 1.82
C ASN A 101 19.70 -0.63 2.05
N PHE A 102 19.31 -0.79 3.30
CA PHE A 102 17.88 -0.84 3.66
C PHE A 102 17.15 0.43 3.21
N SER A 103 16.04 0.25 2.50
CA SER A 103 15.29 1.33 1.85
C SER A 103 14.60 2.24 2.85
N GLN A 104 14.82 3.56 2.73
CA GLN A 104 14.10 4.58 3.50
C GLN A 104 12.59 4.53 3.24
N GLY A 105 12.18 4.23 2.00
CA GLY A 105 10.76 4.11 1.64
C GLY A 105 10.07 2.99 2.40
N ILE A 106 10.73 1.85 2.55
CA ILE A 106 10.22 0.71 3.32
C ILE A 106 10.13 1.04 4.81
N LEU A 107 11.15 1.66 5.37
CA LEU A 107 11.09 2.11 6.77
C LEU A 107 9.94 3.11 6.96
N THR A 108 9.74 4.04 6.05
CA THR A 108 8.62 4.99 6.07
C THR A 108 7.26 4.28 6.13
N GLU A 109 7.07 3.21 5.35
CA GLU A 109 5.81 2.44 5.37
C GLU A 109 5.61 1.74 6.72
N PHE A 110 6.65 1.17 7.32
CA PHE A 110 6.59 0.62 8.67
C PHE A 110 6.23 1.69 9.72
N LEU A 111 6.89 2.85 9.68
CA LEU A 111 6.65 3.93 10.64
C LEU A 111 5.22 4.47 10.54
N LYS A 112 4.68 4.58 9.33
CA LYS A 112 3.29 4.96 9.08
C LYS A 112 2.32 3.97 9.70
N ASP A 113 2.48 2.67 9.45
CA ASP A 113 1.62 1.62 10.00
C ASP A 113 1.71 1.56 11.53
N ILE A 114 2.92 1.59 12.08
CA ILE A 114 3.13 1.60 13.53
C ILE A 114 2.48 2.83 14.18
N SER A 115 2.58 4.02 13.56
CA SER A 115 1.92 5.24 14.05
C SER A 115 0.41 5.05 14.16
N VAL A 116 -0.20 4.44 13.14
CA VAL A 116 -1.63 4.10 13.16
C VAL A 116 -1.93 3.12 14.30
N ARG A 117 -1.18 2.02 14.45
CA ARG A 117 -1.39 1.02 15.50
C ARG A 117 -1.28 1.60 16.90
N VAL A 118 -0.25 2.42 17.15
CA VAL A 118 -0.02 3.08 18.46
C VAL A 118 -1.21 3.96 18.84
N LEU A 119 -1.74 4.72 17.90
CA LEU A 119 -2.82 5.67 18.15
C LEU A 119 -4.21 5.01 18.10
N THR A 120 -4.44 3.99 17.28
CA THR A 120 -5.73 3.29 17.15
C THR A 120 -6.10 2.54 18.44
N LYS A 121 -5.13 2.16 19.27
CA LYS A 121 -5.41 1.62 20.61
C LYS A 121 -6.27 2.58 21.46
N LYS A 122 -6.23 3.89 21.17
CA LYS A 122 -6.97 4.93 21.89
C LYS A 122 -8.08 5.58 21.07
N TYR A 123 -7.95 5.65 19.76
CA TYR A 123 -8.85 6.41 18.88
C TYR A 123 -9.38 5.52 17.76
N GLN A 124 -10.70 5.38 17.69
CA GLN A 124 -11.39 4.80 16.53
C GLN A 124 -11.55 5.85 15.42
N LYS A 125 -10.46 6.50 15.01
CA LYS A 125 -10.50 7.64 14.08
C LYS A 125 -9.49 7.44 12.95
N ASN A 126 -9.72 8.18 11.87
CA ASN A 126 -8.82 8.16 10.73
C ASN A 126 -7.54 8.92 11.08
N ILE A 127 -6.40 8.22 11.09
CA ILE A 127 -5.09 8.77 11.45
C ILE A 127 -4.28 8.90 10.17
N VAL A 128 -3.77 10.10 9.92
CA VAL A 128 -2.97 10.42 8.75
C VAL A 128 -1.61 10.95 9.18
N MET A 129 -0.54 10.39 8.63
CA MET A 129 0.82 10.93 8.81
C MET A 129 0.94 12.23 7.99
N GLU A 130 1.24 13.34 8.65
CA GLU A 130 1.41 14.66 8.00
C GLU A 130 2.87 14.96 7.71
N GLN A 131 3.77 14.62 8.63
CA GLN A 131 5.19 14.91 8.50
C GLN A 131 6.01 13.73 9.00
N LEU A 132 7.11 13.48 8.34
CA LEU A 132 8.13 12.53 8.74
C LEU A 132 9.50 13.18 8.62
N MET A 133 10.25 13.16 9.72
CA MET A 133 11.67 13.43 9.74
C MET A 133 12.38 12.10 10.01
N LEU A 134 13.21 11.65 9.09
CA LEU A 134 13.91 10.36 9.16
C LEU A 134 15.36 10.55 8.77
N TYR A 135 16.26 9.98 9.57
CA TYR A 135 17.67 9.91 9.23
C TYR A 135 18.31 8.62 9.75
N PHE A 136 19.21 8.07 8.94
CA PHE A 136 20.04 6.94 9.33
C PHE A 136 21.33 7.42 9.97
N VAL A 137 21.72 6.75 11.05
CA VAL A 137 22.97 6.98 11.76
C VAL A 137 24.07 6.12 11.14
N ARG A 138 23.70 4.92 10.68
CA ARG A 138 24.58 4.00 9.97
C ARG A 138 23.82 3.14 8.97
N ALA A 139 24.55 2.54 8.03
CA ALA A 139 23.98 1.63 7.05
C ALA A 139 23.41 0.37 7.73
N VAL A 140 22.31 -0.13 7.17
CA VAL A 140 21.63 -1.37 7.55
C VAL A 140 21.60 -2.27 6.31
N GLN A 141 21.92 -3.56 6.49
CA GLN A 141 22.10 -4.51 5.40
C GLN A 141 21.08 -5.67 5.45
N ILE A 142 21.15 -6.53 4.45
CA ILE A 142 20.36 -7.77 4.40
C ILE A 142 20.69 -8.62 5.63
N ASP A 143 19.67 -9.33 6.13
CA ASP A 143 19.69 -10.20 7.31
C ASP A 143 19.85 -9.48 8.65
N ASP A 144 20.06 -8.17 8.69
CA ASP A 144 19.99 -7.40 9.93
C ASP A 144 18.58 -7.52 10.53
N CYS A 145 18.52 -7.81 11.83
CA CYS A 145 17.28 -7.84 12.61
C CYS A 145 17.08 -6.50 13.33
N LEU A 146 16.13 -5.72 12.83
CA LEU A 146 15.86 -4.40 13.37
C LEU A 146 14.73 -4.42 14.38
N GLU A 147 14.89 -3.58 15.39
CA GLU A 147 13.90 -3.29 16.40
C GLU A 147 13.46 -1.83 16.31
N ILE A 148 12.14 -1.60 16.24
CA ILE A 148 11.55 -0.26 16.21
C ILE A 148 10.82 -0.02 17.53
N ARG A 149 11.19 1.03 18.25
CA ARG A 149 10.58 1.47 19.50
C ARG A 149 9.87 2.79 19.31
N PRO A 150 8.52 2.82 19.19
CA PRO A 150 7.76 4.05 19.17
C PRO A 150 7.62 4.63 20.58
N ARG A 151 7.75 5.95 20.72
CA ARG A 151 7.48 6.68 21.94
C ARG A 151 6.58 7.87 21.64
N LEU A 152 5.37 7.88 22.19
CA LEU A 152 4.44 9.00 22.05
C LEU A 152 4.96 10.18 22.88
N ILE A 153 5.38 11.27 22.22
CA ILE A 153 5.92 12.47 22.87
C ILE A 153 4.81 13.44 23.24
N THR A 154 3.94 13.70 22.27
CA THR A 154 2.86 14.66 22.43
C THR A 154 1.58 14.10 21.84
N GLU A 155 0.51 14.26 22.59
CA GLU A 155 -0.82 13.85 22.17
C GLU A 155 -1.77 15.04 22.39
N LYS A 156 -2.35 15.54 21.30
CA LYS A 156 -3.36 16.60 21.31
C LYS A 156 -4.64 16.07 20.68
N ARG A 157 -5.74 16.77 20.87
CA ARG A 157 -7.07 16.35 20.37
C ARG A 157 -7.10 15.98 18.87
N ARG A 158 -6.26 16.60 18.05
CA ARG A 158 -6.24 16.41 16.57
C ARG A 158 -4.85 16.13 16.00
N SER A 159 -3.83 16.00 16.81
CA SER A 159 -2.48 15.74 16.34
C SER A 159 -1.66 15.03 17.41
N SER A 160 -0.71 14.22 16.96
CA SER A 160 0.25 13.54 17.84
C SER A 160 1.65 13.62 17.25
N VAL A 161 2.63 13.53 18.13
CA VAL A 161 4.05 13.42 17.74
C VAL A 161 4.61 12.14 18.35
N ILE A 162 5.17 11.29 17.50
CA ILE A 162 5.77 10.02 17.87
C ILE A 162 7.25 10.05 17.51
N ASP A 163 8.09 9.78 18.49
CA ASP A 163 9.54 9.55 18.31
C ASP A 163 9.77 8.07 18.08
N PHE A 164 10.62 7.73 17.14
CA PHE A 164 10.98 6.38 16.81
C PHE A 164 12.48 6.18 16.96
N GLU A 165 12.87 5.17 17.70
CA GLU A 165 14.23 4.64 17.71
C GLU A 165 14.26 3.32 16.94
N ILE A 166 15.16 3.23 15.97
CA ILE A 166 15.39 2.02 15.19
C ILE A 166 16.77 1.49 15.59
N LEU A 167 16.78 0.27 16.13
CA LEU A 167 17.97 -0.33 16.73
C LEU A 167 18.38 -1.60 15.97
N LEU A 168 19.68 -1.82 15.90
CA LEU A 168 20.32 -3.07 15.54
C LEU A 168 21.30 -3.41 16.69
N ASP A 169 21.18 -4.60 17.30
CA ASP A 169 22.00 -5.02 18.43
C ASP A 169 22.04 -3.99 19.57
N ASN A 170 20.89 -3.44 19.94
CA ASN A 170 20.72 -2.38 20.94
C ASN A 170 21.44 -1.05 20.64
N GLN A 171 21.94 -0.86 19.41
CA GLN A 171 22.53 0.40 18.98
C GLN A 171 21.59 1.11 17.98
N ILE A 172 21.39 2.41 18.17
CA ILE A 172 20.57 3.21 17.27
C ILE A 172 21.22 3.25 15.89
N VAL A 173 20.48 2.77 14.88
CA VAL A 173 20.86 2.82 13.45
C VAL A 173 20.09 3.86 12.68
N ALA A 174 18.88 4.21 13.14
CA ALA A 174 18.10 5.29 12.58
C ALA A 174 17.22 5.93 13.65
N LYS A 175 16.80 7.16 13.41
CA LYS A 175 15.79 7.88 14.20
C LYS A 175 14.74 8.50 13.30
N ALA A 176 13.52 8.58 13.80
CA ALA A 176 12.47 9.28 13.11
C ALA A 176 11.55 10.04 14.07
N LEU A 177 10.99 11.15 13.58
CA LEU A 177 9.94 11.89 14.24
C LEU A 177 8.75 11.97 13.30
N VAL A 178 7.61 11.46 13.74
CA VAL A 178 6.38 11.43 12.95
C VAL A 178 5.34 12.33 13.59
N THR A 179 4.78 13.25 12.79
CA THR A 179 3.61 14.04 13.18
C THR A 179 2.38 13.47 12.47
N THR A 180 1.34 13.20 13.22
CA THR A 180 0.07 12.67 12.71
C THR A 180 -1.07 13.65 12.95
N LYS A 181 -2.07 13.58 12.06
CA LYS A 181 -3.37 14.23 12.22
C LYS A 181 -4.44 13.18 12.49
N ILE A 182 -5.33 13.49 13.41
CA ILE A 182 -6.47 12.67 13.81
C ILE A 182 -7.74 13.36 13.30
N ASN A 183 -8.40 12.77 12.31
CA ASN A 183 -9.62 13.29 11.68
C ASN A 183 -10.90 12.69 12.29
#